data_733afe2fa0af1c91309e7c9548e2bb63
#
_entry.id   733afe2fa0af1c91309e7c9548e2bb63
#
_cell.length_a   1.000
_cell.length_b   1.000
_cell.length_c   1.000
_cell.angle_alpha   90.00
_cell.angle_beta   90.00
_cell.angle_gamma   90.00
#
_symmetry.space_group_name_H-M   'P 1'
#
loop_
_entity.id
_entity.type
_entity.pdbx_description
1 polymer ?
#
loop_
_entity_poly.entity_id
_entity_poly.type
_entity_poly.pdbx_seq_one_letter_code
_entity_poly.pdbx_strand_id
1 'polypeptide(L)'
;MRMRIRNQNNHLHFPVAEAGLSPTHFQADTFPPSFRKRITVQHDGIDTDLVAPKPDAALELDNGAKLTRDDEVVTFINRNLEPYRGYHIFMRALPELLKKRPNAQVVMLGGDETSYGARPPKGKTWKQIFIDEVRDKISDQDWTRVHYLGRVPYDRFLSMMQVSRVHIYLTYPFVLSWSLLEAMSAGAAIVASDTPPVKEAMVDGETGMFVDFFDQVSLVEKTCKLLDDAALRQKLGTAARQHIVDQYDLKRTCLPKHLEWVDQLAKQPVLGPDQFIS
;
A
#
# COMPACT_ATOMS: atom_id res chain seq x y z
N MET A 1 1.31 -24.07 19.53
CA MET A 1 2.74 -24.46 19.45
C MET A 1 3.49 -23.74 18.35
N ARG A 2 3.09 -23.79 17.06
CA ARG A 2 3.80 -23.18 15.91
C ARG A 2 4.01 -21.65 16.04
N MET A 3 3.04 -20.89 16.55
CA MET A 3 3.17 -19.44 16.81
C MET A 3 4.17 -19.11 17.91
N ARG A 4 4.17 -19.87 19.01
CA ARG A 4 5.14 -19.69 20.09
C ARG A 4 6.58 -19.87 19.63
N ILE A 5 6.84 -20.88 18.77
CA ILE A 5 8.16 -21.13 18.19
C ILE A 5 8.59 -19.95 17.29
N ARG A 6 7.67 -19.43 16.47
CA ARG A 6 7.96 -18.24 15.62
C ARG A 6 8.29 -16.99 16.42
N ASN A 7 7.65 -16.82 17.57
CA ASN A 7 7.86 -15.67 18.46
C ASN A 7 9.03 -15.86 19.43
N GLN A 8 9.70 -17.03 19.43
CA GLN A 8 10.78 -17.31 20.36
C GLN A 8 11.94 -16.31 20.22
N ASN A 9 12.30 -15.92 19.00
CA ASN A 9 13.32 -14.91 18.77
C ASN A 9 12.95 -13.57 19.43
N ASN A 10 11.68 -13.17 19.31
CA ASN A 10 11.19 -11.94 19.96
C ASN A 10 11.29 -12.03 21.49
N HIS A 11 10.91 -13.18 22.08
CA HIS A 11 11.02 -13.40 23.51
C HIS A 11 12.46 -13.39 24.02
N LEU A 12 13.44 -13.77 23.20
CA LEU A 12 14.85 -13.71 23.54
C LEU A 12 15.43 -12.29 23.44
N HIS A 13 14.98 -11.51 22.45
CA HIS A 13 15.56 -10.19 22.17
C HIS A 13 14.86 -9.05 22.92
N PHE A 14 13.54 -9.10 23.13
CA PHE A 14 12.82 -8.01 23.80
C PHE A 14 13.30 -7.70 25.22
N PRO A 15 13.64 -8.69 26.07
CA PRO A 15 14.16 -8.39 27.41
C PRO A 15 15.45 -7.58 27.39
N VAL A 16 16.31 -7.80 26.39
CA VAL A 16 17.62 -7.17 26.26
C VAL A 16 17.66 -5.96 25.33
N ALA A 17 16.54 -5.65 24.64
CA ALA A 17 16.43 -4.47 23.80
C ALA A 17 16.08 -3.25 24.66
N GLU A 18 16.85 -2.19 24.54
CA GLU A 18 16.64 -0.93 25.27
C GLU A 18 15.40 -0.20 24.72
N ALA A 19 15.23 -0.17 23.40
CA ALA A 19 14.12 0.49 22.71
C ALA A 19 13.73 -0.24 21.42
N GLY A 20 12.57 0.08 20.89
CA GLY A 20 12.09 -0.39 19.59
C GLY A 20 11.53 0.76 18.77
N LEU A 21 11.51 0.58 17.47
CA LEU A 21 10.89 1.50 16.52
C LEU A 21 9.84 0.75 15.69
N SER A 22 8.70 1.36 15.48
CA SER A 22 7.62 0.81 14.67
C SER A 22 7.04 1.89 13.75
N PRO A 23 6.75 1.58 12.47
CA PRO A 23 6.21 2.58 11.55
C PRO A 23 4.75 2.97 11.84
N THR A 24 4.00 2.14 12.59
CA THR A 24 2.59 2.38 12.90
C THR A 24 2.24 1.97 14.33
N HIS A 25 1.21 2.58 14.91
CA HIS A 25 0.63 2.15 16.18
C HIS A 25 0.08 0.73 16.07
N PHE A 26 -0.61 0.40 14.97
CA PHE A 26 -1.12 -0.94 14.72
C PHE A 26 -0.03 -2.01 14.86
N GLN A 27 1.14 -1.79 14.26
CA GLN A 27 2.25 -2.73 14.38
C GLN A 27 2.82 -2.77 15.80
N ALA A 28 3.04 -1.60 16.41
CA ALA A 28 3.54 -1.51 17.78
C ALA A 28 2.63 -2.24 18.78
N ASP A 29 1.32 -2.13 18.61
CA ASP A 29 0.31 -2.72 19.52
C ASP A 29 0.20 -4.24 19.38
N THR A 30 0.86 -4.86 18.40
CA THR A 30 0.99 -6.33 18.31
C THR A 30 2.03 -6.89 19.27
N PHE A 31 2.86 -6.06 19.89
CA PHE A 31 3.89 -6.47 20.84
C PHE A 31 3.33 -6.63 22.26
N PRO A 32 3.97 -7.46 23.10
CA PRO A 32 3.55 -7.59 24.50
C PRO A 32 3.56 -6.24 25.22
N PRO A 33 2.60 -5.97 26.14
CA PRO A 33 2.50 -4.68 26.84
C PRO A 33 3.76 -4.22 27.55
N SER A 34 4.56 -5.14 28.05
CA SER A 34 5.85 -4.86 28.71
C SER A 34 6.86 -4.26 27.73
N PHE A 35 6.89 -4.74 26.50
CA PHE A 35 7.79 -4.23 25.47
C PHE A 35 7.17 -3.06 24.70
N ARG A 36 5.86 -3.05 24.51
CA ARG A 36 5.13 -1.95 23.80
C ARG A 36 5.50 -0.57 24.36
N LYS A 37 5.72 -0.45 25.66
CA LYS A 37 6.10 0.79 26.32
C LYS A 37 7.48 1.34 25.88
N ARG A 38 8.34 0.49 25.33
CA ARG A 38 9.66 0.85 24.81
C ARG A 38 9.66 1.16 23.31
N ILE A 39 8.49 1.00 22.64
CA ILE A 39 8.39 1.20 21.20
C ILE A 39 7.95 2.63 20.92
N THR A 40 8.80 3.37 20.25
CA THR A 40 8.47 4.64 19.61
C THR A 40 7.79 4.36 18.27
N VAL A 41 6.69 5.05 17.99
CA VAL A 41 6.03 4.94 16.70
C VAL A 41 6.49 6.09 15.81
N GLN A 42 7.20 5.74 14.76
CA GLN A 42 7.72 6.69 13.78
C GLN A 42 7.88 5.98 12.44
N HIS A 43 7.25 6.52 11.40
CA HIS A 43 7.37 6.00 10.05
C HIS A 43 8.69 6.41 9.40
N ASP A 44 9.22 5.57 8.50
CA ASP A 44 10.49 5.81 7.78
C ASP A 44 10.47 7.07 6.92
N GLY A 45 9.28 7.45 6.42
CA GLY A 45 9.09 8.61 5.57
C GLY A 45 9.09 8.29 4.07
N ILE A 46 8.61 9.27 3.30
CA ILE A 46 8.56 9.26 1.83
C ILE A 46 9.34 10.48 1.32
N ASP A 47 10.20 10.29 0.34
CA ASP A 47 10.85 11.41 -0.36
C ASP A 47 9.79 12.14 -1.21
N THR A 48 9.13 13.13 -0.62
CA THR A 48 8.02 13.84 -1.27
C THR A 48 8.47 14.77 -2.39
N ASP A 49 9.77 15.06 -2.51
CA ASP A 49 10.33 15.78 -3.63
C ASP A 49 10.43 14.87 -4.86
N LEU A 50 10.81 13.60 -4.65
CA LEU A 50 10.90 12.59 -5.69
C LEU A 50 9.52 12.04 -6.06
N VAL A 51 8.72 11.68 -5.05
CA VAL A 51 7.36 11.15 -5.22
C VAL A 51 6.37 12.30 -5.22
N ALA A 52 6.26 12.96 -6.35
CA ALA A 52 5.42 14.15 -6.52
C ALA A 52 4.49 14.00 -7.73
N PRO A 53 3.36 14.71 -7.78
CA PRO A 53 2.55 14.80 -8.99
C PRO A 53 3.39 15.35 -10.15
N LYS A 54 3.22 14.75 -11.33
CA LYS A 54 3.89 15.18 -12.55
C LYS A 54 2.84 15.34 -13.66
N PRO A 55 2.51 16.57 -14.07
CA PRO A 55 1.45 16.82 -15.04
C PRO A 55 1.66 16.15 -16.39
N ASP A 56 2.91 16.09 -16.85
CA ASP A 56 3.35 15.49 -18.12
C ASP A 56 3.76 14.01 -17.96
N ALA A 57 3.39 13.36 -16.85
CA ALA A 57 3.70 11.96 -16.61
C ALA A 57 3.09 11.07 -17.69
N ALA A 58 3.85 10.06 -18.07
CA ALA A 58 3.38 9.04 -18.99
C ALA A 58 3.96 7.68 -18.61
N LEU A 59 3.15 6.65 -18.78
CA LEU A 59 3.53 5.26 -18.58
C LEU A 59 3.52 4.56 -19.94
N GLU A 60 4.67 4.09 -20.37
CA GLU A 60 4.79 3.25 -21.55
C GLU A 60 4.50 1.79 -21.17
N LEU A 61 3.57 1.18 -21.91
CA LEU A 61 3.19 -0.22 -21.76
C LEU A 61 4.07 -1.11 -22.65
N ASP A 62 4.14 -2.41 -22.32
CA ASP A 62 4.98 -3.37 -23.07
C ASP A 62 4.54 -3.57 -24.54
N ASN A 63 3.29 -3.21 -24.87
CA ASN A 63 2.77 -3.22 -26.24
C ASN A 63 3.04 -1.90 -27.01
N GLY A 64 3.80 -0.97 -26.43
CA GLY A 64 4.14 0.33 -27.02
C GLY A 64 3.06 1.41 -26.82
N ALA A 65 1.91 1.10 -26.24
CA ALA A 65 0.91 2.11 -25.91
C ALA A 65 1.39 3.00 -24.75
N LYS A 66 0.96 4.26 -24.75
CA LYS A 66 1.34 5.25 -23.75
C LYS A 66 0.09 5.73 -23.02
N LEU A 67 0.10 5.57 -21.70
CA LEU A 67 -0.95 6.07 -20.81
C LEU A 67 -0.50 7.37 -20.16
N THR A 68 -1.43 8.30 -20.01
CA THR A 68 -1.23 9.62 -19.40
C THR A 68 -2.29 9.89 -18.35
N ARG A 69 -2.25 11.05 -17.72
CA ARG A 69 -3.29 11.50 -16.78
C ARG A 69 -4.65 11.76 -17.44
N ASP A 70 -4.70 11.88 -18.78
CA ASP A 70 -5.94 12.07 -19.54
C ASP A 70 -6.69 10.76 -19.74
N ASP A 71 -6.03 9.63 -19.52
CA ASP A 71 -6.64 8.30 -19.60
C ASP A 71 -7.30 7.91 -18.27
N GLU A 72 -8.33 7.05 -18.31
CA GLU A 72 -8.96 6.49 -17.10
C GLU A 72 -8.08 5.39 -16.49
N VAL A 73 -6.93 5.74 -15.94
CA VAL A 73 -6.00 4.76 -15.38
C VAL A 73 -6.40 4.38 -13.96
N VAL A 74 -6.74 3.11 -13.76
CA VAL A 74 -6.94 2.49 -12.45
C VAL A 74 -5.73 1.63 -12.13
N THR A 75 -5.07 1.89 -11.02
CA THR A 75 -3.84 1.18 -10.63
C THR A 75 -4.03 0.31 -9.40
N PHE A 76 -3.36 -0.84 -9.40
CA PHE A 76 -3.30 -1.76 -8.26
C PHE A 76 -1.86 -2.25 -8.11
N ILE A 77 -1.27 -2.09 -6.91
CA ILE A 77 0.13 -2.37 -6.68
C ILE A 77 0.33 -3.23 -5.45
N ASN A 78 1.11 -4.29 -5.62
CA ASN A 78 1.55 -5.15 -4.53
C ASN A 78 2.96 -5.67 -4.81
N ARG A 79 3.67 -6.08 -3.76
CA ARG A 79 4.94 -6.79 -3.92
C ARG A 79 4.78 -8.08 -4.73
N ASN A 80 3.75 -8.85 -4.39
CA ASN A 80 3.29 -10.02 -5.14
C ASN A 80 1.77 -10.01 -5.21
N LEU A 81 1.21 -10.50 -6.32
CA LEU A 81 -0.23 -10.54 -6.57
C LEU A 81 -0.85 -11.73 -5.82
N GLU A 82 -1.16 -11.52 -4.54
CA GLU A 82 -1.61 -12.54 -3.60
C GLU A 82 -2.82 -12.08 -2.76
N PRO A 83 -3.58 -13.01 -2.12
CA PRO A 83 -4.79 -12.66 -1.36
C PRO A 83 -4.55 -11.69 -0.21
N TYR A 84 -3.40 -11.75 0.47
CA TYR A 84 -3.13 -10.95 1.66
C TYR A 84 -3.24 -9.44 1.43
N ARG A 85 -2.95 -9.01 0.20
CA ARG A 85 -3.04 -7.61 -0.26
C ARG A 85 -4.25 -7.39 -1.19
N GLY A 86 -5.30 -8.21 -1.06
CA GLY A 86 -6.58 -8.00 -1.72
C GLY A 86 -6.64 -8.28 -3.21
N TYR A 87 -5.59 -8.90 -3.81
CA TYR A 87 -5.60 -9.17 -5.25
C TYR A 87 -6.83 -9.98 -5.68
N HIS A 88 -7.25 -10.98 -4.92
CA HIS A 88 -8.45 -11.79 -5.20
C HIS A 88 -9.75 -10.97 -5.16
N ILE A 89 -9.83 -9.98 -4.29
CA ILE A 89 -11.00 -9.09 -4.20
C ILE A 89 -11.04 -8.17 -5.42
N PHE A 90 -9.89 -7.55 -5.75
CA PHE A 90 -9.79 -6.69 -6.92
C PHE A 90 -10.09 -7.44 -8.22
N MET A 91 -9.56 -8.66 -8.40
CA MET A 91 -9.84 -9.48 -9.57
C MET A 91 -11.33 -9.82 -9.70
N ARG A 92 -12.01 -10.14 -8.60
CA ARG A 92 -13.45 -10.40 -8.61
C ARG A 92 -14.30 -9.17 -8.89
N ALA A 93 -13.82 -7.98 -8.57
CA ALA A 93 -14.47 -6.71 -8.91
C ALA A 93 -14.21 -6.28 -10.37
N LEU A 94 -13.14 -6.79 -10.99
CA LEU A 94 -12.66 -6.37 -12.30
C LEU A 94 -13.69 -6.51 -13.44
N PRO A 95 -14.46 -7.62 -13.57
CA PRO A 95 -15.45 -7.76 -14.64
C PRO A 95 -16.49 -6.64 -14.62
N GLU A 96 -17.02 -6.31 -13.44
CA GLU A 96 -18.04 -5.26 -13.30
C GLU A 96 -17.42 -3.86 -13.49
N LEU A 97 -16.19 -3.64 -13.03
CA LEU A 97 -15.48 -2.39 -13.26
C LEU A 97 -15.28 -2.13 -14.76
N LEU A 98 -14.77 -3.10 -15.50
CA LEU A 98 -14.52 -2.98 -16.95
C LEU A 98 -15.82 -2.77 -17.74
N LYS A 99 -16.92 -3.42 -17.31
CA LYS A 99 -18.25 -3.24 -17.91
C LYS A 99 -18.80 -1.83 -17.68
N LYS A 100 -18.67 -1.30 -16.46
CA LYS A 100 -19.14 0.06 -16.13
C LYS A 100 -18.26 1.16 -16.73
N ARG A 101 -16.97 0.86 -16.95
CA ARG A 101 -15.98 1.83 -17.45
C ARG A 101 -15.28 1.31 -18.70
N PRO A 102 -15.92 1.47 -19.87
CA PRO A 102 -15.39 0.93 -21.14
C PRO A 102 -14.07 1.60 -21.59
N ASN A 103 -13.71 2.77 -21.01
CA ASN A 103 -12.47 3.47 -21.32
C ASN A 103 -11.36 3.22 -20.27
N ALA A 104 -11.68 2.59 -19.13
CA ALA A 104 -10.70 2.39 -18.06
C ALA A 104 -9.57 1.46 -18.53
N GLN A 105 -8.35 1.87 -18.23
CA GLN A 105 -7.12 1.09 -18.36
C GLN A 105 -6.70 0.63 -16.95
N VAL A 106 -6.71 -0.68 -16.73
CA VAL A 106 -6.36 -1.26 -15.43
C VAL A 106 -4.92 -1.71 -15.48
N VAL A 107 -4.07 -1.08 -14.66
CA VAL A 107 -2.63 -1.38 -14.59
C VAL A 107 -2.32 -2.01 -13.26
N MET A 108 -1.79 -3.23 -13.29
CA MET A 108 -1.41 -4.00 -12.10
C MET A 108 0.10 -4.22 -12.06
N LEU A 109 0.69 -3.94 -10.90
CA LEU A 109 2.11 -4.19 -10.64
C LEU A 109 2.27 -5.16 -9.48
N GLY A 110 3.09 -6.16 -9.65
CA GLY A 110 3.42 -7.15 -8.63
C GLY A 110 3.99 -8.43 -9.22
N GLY A 111 4.82 -9.11 -8.44
CA GLY A 111 5.36 -10.42 -8.83
C GLY A 111 4.35 -11.56 -8.64
N ASP A 112 4.76 -12.74 -9.07
CA ASP A 112 3.94 -13.96 -9.04
C ASP A 112 4.26 -14.87 -7.85
N GLU A 113 5.17 -14.45 -6.96
CA GLU A 113 5.56 -15.19 -5.76
C GLU A 113 4.56 -14.98 -4.61
N THR A 114 4.83 -15.58 -3.46
CA THR A 114 4.08 -15.38 -2.22
C THR A 114 4.98 -14.72 -1.19
N SER A 115 4.55 -13.55 -0.67
CA SER A 115 5.29 -12.81 0.37
C SER A 115 4.80 -13.14 1.77
N TYR A 116 3.48 -13.13 1.99
CA TYR A 116 2.91 -13.04 3.34
C TYR A 116 1.90 -14.13 3.66
N GLY A 117 1.09 -14.53 2.71
CA GLY A 117 -0.01 -15.47 2.92
C GLY A 117 0.38 -16.95 2.80
N ALA A 118 -0.62 -17.79 2.69
CA ALA A 118 -0.43 -19.19 2.33
C ALA A 118 0.08 -19.33 0.90
N ARG A 119 0.92 -20.32 0.66
CA ARG A 119 1.36 -20.62 -0.70
C ARG A 119 0.21 -21.17 -1.54
N PRO A 120 0.17 -20.88 -2.84
CA PRO A 120 -0.81 -21.48 -3.73
C PRO A 120 -0.55 -22.99 -3.88
N PRO A 121 -1.47 -23.77 -4.44
CA PRO A 121 -1.23 -25.17 -4.78
C PRO A 121 0.03 -25.35 -5.63
N LYS A 122 0.67 -26.50 -5.51
CA LYS A 122 1.93 -26.82 -6.24
C LYS A 122 1.75 -26.62 -7.75
N GLY A 123 2.68 -25.88 -8.35
CA GLY A 123 2.68 -25.58 -9.79
C GLY A 123 1.74 -24.46 -10.22
N LYS A 124 1.09 -23.74 -9.26
CA LYS A 124 0.24 -22.58 -9.55
C LYS A 124 0.76 -21.32 -8.88
N THR A 125 0.33 -20.17 -9.37
CA THR A 125 0.51 -18.87 -8.73
C THR A 125 -0.85 -18.29 -8.34
N TRP A 126 -0.91 -17.47 -7.29
CA TRP A 126 -2.15 -16.78 -6.94
C TRP A 126 -2.64 -15.88 -8.07
N LYS A 127 -1.71 -15.23 -8.78
CA LYS A 127 -2.05 -14.41 -9.95
C LYS A 127 -2.85 -15.21 -10.97
N GLN A 128 -2.34 -16.38 -11.38
CA GLN A 128 -3.00 -17.19 -12.40
C GLN A 128 -4.33 -17.75 -11.92
N ILE A 129 -4.42 -18.20 -10.66
CA ILE A 129 -5.66 -18.73 -10.09
C ILE A 129 -6.80 -17.70 -10.19
N PHE A 130 -6.54 -16.43 -9.85
CA PHE A 130 -7.57 -15.40 -9.91
C PHE A 130 -7.79 -14.82 -11.31
N ILE A 131 -6.83 -14.93 -12.22
CA ILE A 131 -7.07 -14.71 -13.65
C ILE A 131 -8.06 -15.77 -14.17
N ASP A 132 -7.78 -17.05 -13.92
CA ASP A 132 -8.62 -18.16 -14.37
C ASP A 132 -10.05 -18.06 -13.79
N GLU A 133 -10.22 -17.56 -12.56
CA GLU A 133 -11.54 -17.38 -11.90
C GLU A 133 -12.43 -16.35 -12.60
N VAL A 134 -11.86 -15.36 -13.25
CA VAL A 134 -12.63 -14.22 -13.80
C VAL A 134 -12.52 -14.07 -15.31
N ARG A 135 -11.61 -14.77 -15.96
CA ARG A 135 -11.28 -14.57 -17.38
C ARG A 135 -12.47 -14.81 -18.31
N ASP A 136 -13.29 -15.78 -18.04
CA ASP A 136 -14.50 -16.11 -18.80
C ASP A 136 -15.65 -15.09 -18.61
N LYS A 137 -15.55 -14.23 -17.59
CA LYS A 137 -16.52 -13.15 -17.31
C LYS A 137 -16.14 -11.82 -17.97
N ILE A 138 -15.00 -11.76 -18.64
CA ILE A 138 -14.45 -10.58 -19.30
C ILE A 138 -14.26 -10.89 -20.79
N SER A 139 -14.84 -10.05 -21.66
CA SER A 139 -14.65 -10.20 -23.11
C SER A 139 -13.17 -10.05 -23.50
N ASP A 140 -12.78 -10.64 -24.65
CA ASP A 140 -11.40 -10.48 -25.15
C ASP A 140 -11.06 -9.01 -25.40
N GLN A 141 -12.03 -8.24 -25.89
CA GLN A 141 -11.87 -6.79 -26.08
C GLN A 141 -11.63 -6.07 -24.76
N ASP A 142 -12.38 -6.36 -23.69
CA ASP A 142 -12.18 -5.73 -22.40
C ASP A 142 -10.87 -6.17 -21.74
N TRP A 143 -10.46 -7.44 -21.96
CA TRP A 143 -9.21 -7.95 -21.42
C TRP A 143 -7.97 -7.23 -21.99
N THR A 144 -8.03 -6.66 -23.18
CA THR A 144 -6.92 -5.85 -23.74
C THR A 144 -6.61 -4.60 -22.93
N ARG A 145 -7.52 -4.17 -22.05
CA ARG A 145 -7.37 -3.02 -21.16
C ARG A 145 -6.82 -3.37 -19.77
N VAL A 146 -6.44 -4.64 -19.58
CA VAL A 146 -5.85 -5.15 -18.32
C VAL A 146 -4.35 -5.41 -18.52
N HIS A 147 -3.52 -4.62 -17.86
CA HIS A 147 -2.07 -4.61 -18.05
C HIS A 147 -1.36 -5.09 -16.80
N TYR A 148 -0.53 -6.11 -16.95
CA TYR A 148 0.33 -6.63 -15.90
C TYR A 148 1.77 -6.21 -16.16
N LEU A 149 2.34 -5.37 -15.30
CA LEU A 149 3.72 -4.88 -15.48
C LEU A 149 4.76 -5.81 -14.85
N GLY A 150 4.34 -6.77 -14.00
CA GLY A 150 5.29 -7.58 -13.25
C GLY A 150 6.09 -6.76 -12.24
N ARG A 151 7.40 -6.97 -12.18
CA ARG A 151 8.35 -6.17 -11.41
C ARG A 151 9.05 -5.19 -12.34
N VAL A 152 9.02 -3.91 -12.00
CA VAL A 152 9.58 -2.84 -12.83
C VAL A 152 10.61 -2.03 -12.03
N PRO A 153 11.52 -1.31 -12.71
CA PRO A 153 12.35 -0.29 -12.09
C PRO A 153 11.53 0.81 -11.41
N TYR A 154 12.13 1.50 -10.45
CA TYR A 154 11.42 2.46 -9.59
C TYR A 154 10.88 3.69 -10.36
N ASP A 155 11.58 4.14 -11.37
CA ASP A 155 11.14 5.24 -12.25
C ASP A 155 9.84 4.88 -13.01
N ARG A 156 9.71 3.64 -13.49
CA ARG A 156 8.50 3.13 -14.12
C ARG A 156 7.35 2.98 -13.11
N PHE A 157 7.66 2.56 -11.88
CA PHE A 157 6.71 2.55 -10.78
C PHE A 157 6.18 3.96 -10.48
N LEU A 158 7.07 4.97 -10.38
CA LEU A 158 6.67 6.36 -10.18
C LEU A 158 5.79 6.87 -11.31
N SER A 159 6.15 6.58 -12.58
CA SER A 159 5.33 6.95 -13.73
C SER A 159 3.93 6.35 -13.62
N MET A 160 3.79 5.07 -13.21
CA MET A 160 2.50 4.44 -12.99
C MET A 160 1.67 5.15 -11.90
N MET A 161 2.28 5.52 -10.78
CA MET A 161 1.60 6.27 -9.72
C MET A 161 1.16 7.66 -10.20
N GLN A 162 2.01 8.33 -10.95
CA GLN A 162 1.78 9.68 -11.44
C GLN A 162 0.69 9.78 -12.52
N VAL A 163 0.48 8.73 -13.32
CA VAL A 163 -0.64 8.68 -14.29
C VAL A 163 -1.93 8.14 -13.68
N SER A 164 -1.89 7.58 -12.48
CA SER A 164 -3.06 6.98 -11.84
C SER A 164 -4.16 8.01 -11.57
N ARG A 165 -5.36 7.79 -12.12
CA ARG A 165 -6.56 8.54 -11.72
C ARG A 165 -7.14 8.01 -10.42
N VAL A 166 -7.18 6.69 -10.27
CA VAL A 166 -7.66 6.02 -9.06
C VAL A 166 -6.70 4.91 -8.70
N HIS A 167 -6.15 4.98 -7.50
CA HIS A 167 -5.33 3.90 -6.95
C HIS A 167 -6.15 3.03 -6.00
N ILE A 168 -6.16 1.72 -6.24
CA ILE A 168 -6.82 0.76 -5.37
C ILE A 168 -5.79 0.17 -4.41
N TYR A 169 -6.02 0.35 -3.12
CA TYR A 169 -5.17 -0.18 -2.07
C TYR A 169 -5.96 -1.10 -1.12
N LEU A 170 -5.78 -2.38 -1.25
CA LEU A 170 -6.45 -3.37 -0.40
C LEU A 170 -5.43 -4.13 0.44
N THR A 171 -5.74 -4.32 1.71
CA THR A 171 -4.94 -5.12 2.63
C THR A 171 -5.80 -5.68 3.76
N TYR A 172 -5.51 -6.90 4.21
CA TYR A 172 -5.89 -7.32 5.55
C TYR A 172 -5.26 -6.39 6.61
N PRO A 173 -5.75 -6.40 7.86
CA PRO A 173 -5.05 -5.76 8.98
C PRO A 173 -3.61 -6.31 9.08
N PHE A 174 -2.66 -5.59 8.52
CA PHE A 174 -1.27 -5.97 8.35
C PHE A 174 -0.40 -4.72 8.29
N VAL A 175 0.89 -4.84 7.99
CA VAL A 175 1.78 -3.67 7.87
C VAL A 175 1.31 -2.72 6.78
N LEU A 176 1.33 -1.43 7.07
CA LEU A 176 1.10 -0.37 6.10
C LEU A 176 2.17 -0.45 5.01
N SER A 177 1.76 -0.44 3.74
CA SER A 177 2.71 -0.46 2.63
C SER A 177 3.15 0.95 2.26
N TRP A 178 4.41 1.13 1.94
CA TRP A 178 4.93 2.38 1.39
C TRP A 178 4.18 2.81 0.13
N SER A 179 3.75 1.87 -0.70
CA SER A 179 3.01 2.18 -1.94
C SER A 179 1.73 2.98 -1.72
N LEU A 180 1.05 2.85 -0.55
CA LEU A 180 -0.08 3.71 -0.21
C LEU A 180 0.39 5.16 -0.04
N LEU A 181 1.43 5.37 0.78
CA LEU A 181 1.95 6.71 1.06
C LEU A 181 2.56 7.34 -0.20
N GLU A 182 3.19 6.53 -1.05
CA GLU A 182 3.71 6.97 -2.35
C GLU A 182 2.59 7.37 -3.30
N ALA A 183 1.47 6.61 -3.36
CA ALA A 183 0.30 6.99 -4.14
C ALA A 183 -0.33 8.29 -3.64
N MET A 184 -0.46 8.45 -2.32
CA MET A 184 -0.90 9.69 -1.68
C MET A 184 0.05 10.85 -2.03
N SER A 185 1.35 10.64 -1.93
CA SER A 185 2.38 11.63 -2.26
C SER A 185 2.34 12.04 -3.73
N ALA A 186 2.08 11.11 -4.64
CA ALA A 186 1.90 11.37 -6.08
C ALA A 186 0.57 12.08 -6.40
N GLY A 187 -0.31 12.30 -5.42
CA GLY A 187 -1.59 12.97 -5.59
C GLY A 187 -2.66 12.14 -6.29
N ALA A 188 -2.55 10.81 -6.25
CA ALA A 188 -3.60 9.92 -6.76
C ALA A 188 -4.83 9.95 -5.83
N ALA A 189 -6.05 9.85 -6.40
CA ALA A 189 -7.24 9.57 -5.61
C ALA A 189 -7.26 8.09 -5.24
N ILE A 190 -7.58 7.79 -3.99
CA ILE A 190 -7.40 6.43 -3.44
C ILE A 190 -8.73 5.85 -2.97
N VAL A 191 -8.96 4.58 -3.34
CA VAL A 191 -9.94 3.72 -2.69
C VAL A 191 -9.17 2.65 -1.91
N ALA A 192 -9.29 2.65 -0.60
CA ALA A 192 -8.53 1.77 0.28
C ALA A 192 -9.43 0.93 1.18
N SER A 193 -8.92 -0.23 1.63
CA SER A 193 -9.63 -1.05 2.61
C SER A 193 -9.72 -0.34 3.96
N ASP A 194 -10.92 -0.38 4.58
CA ASP A 194 -11.18 0.12 5.94
C ASP A 194 -10.55 -0.82 6.98
N THR A 195 -9.24 -0.69 7.15
CA THR A 195 -8.47 -1.50 8.09
C THR A 195 -7.62 -0.61 9.02
N PRO A 196 -7.36 -1.04 10.26
CA PRO A 196 -6.68 -0.21 11.25
C PRO A 196 -5.37 0.44 10.76
N PRO A 197 -4.43 -0.27 10.11
CA PRO A 197 -3.19 0.37 9.67
C PRO A 197 -3.40 1.42 8.56
N VAL A 198 -4.45 1.27 7.73
CA VAL A 198 -4.77 2.27 6.69
C VAL A 198 -5.36 3.53 7.31
N LYS A 199 -6.18 3.39 8.36
CA LYS A 199 -6.77 4.52 9.10
C LYS A 199 -5.73 5.37 9.84
N GLU A 200 -4.53 4.87 10.08
CA GLU A 200 -3.45 5.68 10.65
C GLU A 200 -2.88 6.67 9.62
N ALA A 201 -2.97 6.36 8.33
CA ALA A 201 -2.40 7.17 7.25
C ALA A 201 -3.45 7.93 6.43
N MET A 202 -4.71 7.50 6.46
CA MET A 202 -5.79 8.07 5.66
C MET A 202 -7.02 8.39 6.50
N VAL A 203 -7.78 9.39 6.03
CA VAL A 203 -9.09 9.80 6.58
C VAL A 203 -10.14 9.68 5.48
N ASP A 204 -11.24 8.94 5.77
CA ASP A 204 -12.32 8.72 4.81
C ASP A 204 -13.00 10.02 4.39
N GLY A 205 -13.20 10.21 3.09
CA GLY A 205 -13.80 11.41 2.50
C GLY A 205 -12.92 12.67 2.52
N GLU A 206 -11.72 12.62 3.13
CA GLU A 206 -10.76 13.73 3.19
C GLU A 206 -9.51 13.46 2.35
N THR A 207 -8.80 12.35 2.62
CA THR A 207 -7.57 11.98 1.91
C THR A 207 -7.72 10.75 1.01
N GLY A 208 -8.93 10.18 0.93
CA GLY A 208 -9.32 9.06 0.10
C GLY A 208 -10.69 8.54 0.49
N MET A 209 -11.07 7.38 -0.03
CA MET A 209 -12.34 6.72 0.29
C MET A 209 -12.07 5.32 0.83
N PHE A 210 -12.73 4.95 1.95
CA PHE A 210 -12.64 3.60 2.48
C PHE A 210 -13.70 2.66 1.91
N VAL A 211 -13.38 1.38 1.87
CA VAL A 211 -14.27 0.30 1.49
C VAL A 211 -14.01 -0.90 2.39
N ASP A 212 -15.07 -1.64 2.77
CA ASP A 212 -14.86 -2.94 3.41
C ASP A 212 -14.01 -3.83 2.49
N PHE A 213 -13.06 -4.54 3.08
CA PHE A 213 -12.10 -5.35 2.31
C PHE A 213 -12.77 -6.38 1.40
N PHE A 214 -13.93 -6.92 1.79
CA PHE A 214 -14.67 -7.93 1.06
C PHE A 214 -15.78 -7.37 0.17
N ASP A 215 -16.08 -6.07 0.26
CA ASP A 215 -17.18 -5.44 -0.48
C ASP A 215 -16.74 -5.02 -1.90
N GLN A 216 -16.86 -5.95 -2.83
CA GLN A 216 -16.55 -5.74 -4.26
C GLN A 216 -17.47 -4.71 -4.91
N VAL A 217 -18.74 -4.66 -4.49
CA VAL A 217 -19.73 -3.74 -5.06
C VAL A 217 -19.36 -2.30 -4.72
N SER A 218 -19.15 -2.01 -3.44
CA SER A 218 -18.70 -0.70 -2.98
C SER A 218 -17.35 -0.29 -3.59
N LEU A 219 -16.43 -1.25 -3.77
CA LEU A 219 -15.14 -1.01 -4.42
C LEU A 219 -15.33 -0.47 -5.84
N VAL A 220 -16.18 -1.13 -6.64
CA VAL A 220 -16.49 -0.69 -8.01
C VAL A 220 -17.21 0.65 -8.00
N GLU A 221 -18.22 0.85 -7.15
CA GLU A 221 -19.00 2.10 -7.08
C GLU A 221 -18.12 3.30 -6.71
N LYS A 222 -17.27 3.17 -5.70
CA LYS A 222 -16.35 4.25 -5.28
C LYS A 222 -15.29 4.52 -6.32
N THR A 223 -14.78 3.48 -7.00
CA THR A 223 -13.86 3.65 -8.13
C THR A 223 -14.53 4.41 -9.29
N CYS A 224 -15.74 4.01 -9.68
CA CYS A 224 -16.51 4.72 -10.72
C CYS A 224 -16.81 6.17 -10.33
N LYS A 225 -17.23 6.41 -9.08
CA LYS A 225 -17.47 7.76 -8.56
C LYS A 225 -16.23 8.66 -8.70
N LEU A 226 -15.06 8.14 -8.32
CA LEU A 226 -13.81 8.88 -8.49
C LEU A 226 -13.41 9.07 -9.96
N LEU A 227 -13.73 8.15 -10.85
CA LEU A 227 -13.48 8.32 -12.28
C LEU A 227 -14.40 9.38 -12.90
N ASP A 228 -15.65 9.50 -12.43
CA ASP A 228 -16.62 10.48 -12.93
C ASP A 228 -16.40 11.90 -12.39
N ASP A 229 -16.01 12.01 -11.12
CA ASP A 229 -15.91 13.31 -10.42
C ASP A 229 -14.46 13.80 -10.35
N ALA A 230 -14.06 14.59 -11.36
CA ALA A 230 -12.72 15.17 -11.43
C ALA A 230 -12.42 16.13 -10.26
N ALA A 231 -13.43 16.89 -9.79
CA ALA A 231 -13.27 17.82 -8.69
C ALA A 231 -13.03 17.08 -7.38
N LEU A 232 -13.78 16.00 -7.14
CA LEU A 232 -13.58 15.12 -5.98
C LEU A 232 -12.19 14.45 -6.01
N ARG A 233 -11.78 13.91 -7.19
CA ARG A 233 -10.44 13.35 -7.34
C ARG A 233 -9.35 14.34 -6.96
N GLN A 234 -9.44 15.54 -7.51
CA GLN A 234 -8.45 16.59 -7.24
C GLN A 234 -8.45 16.99 -5.76
N LYS A 235 -9.63 17.17 -5.16
CA LYS A 235 -9.77 17.49 -3.73
C LYS A 235 -9.08 16.44 -2.87
N LEU A 236 -9.43 15.16 -3.05
CA LEU A 236 -8.88 14.06 -2.25
C LEU A 236 -7.37 13.85 -2.49
N GLY A 237 -6.94 13.88 -3.75
CA GLY A 237 -5.52 13.71 -4.09
C GLY A 237 -4.65 14.87 -3.57
N THR A 238 -5.14 16.11 -3.62
CA THR A 238 -4.42 17.26 -3.06
C THR A 238 -4.32 17.15 -1.54
N ALA A 239 -5.41 16.81 -0.86
CA ALA A 239 -5.41 16.64 0.59
C ALA A 239 -4.53 15.47 1.02
N ALA A 240 -4.57 14.33 0.29
CA ALA A 240 -3.70 13.18 0.53
C ALA A 240 -2.22 13.55 0.43
N ARG A 241 -1.83 14.26 -0.65
CA ARG A 241 -0.46 14.74 -0.81
C ARG A 241 -0.05 15.68 0.32
N GLN A 242 -0.87 16.67 0.66
CA GLN A 242 -0.55 17.60 1.74
C GLN A 242 -0.34 16.86 3.06
N HIS A 243 -1.18 15.89 3.36
CA HIS A 243 -1.03 15.04 4.55
C HIS A 243 0.32 14.30 4.58
N ILE A 244 0.75 13.74 3.43
CA ILE A 244 2.06 13.07 3.36
C ILE A 244 3.23 14.05 3.51
N VAL A 245 3.15 15.22 2.89
CA VAL A 245 4.17 16.28 3.02
C VAL A 245 4.31 16.73 4.48
N ASP A 246 3.20 16.88 5.19
CA ASP A 246 3.21 17.39 6.57
C ASP A 246 3.65 16.34 7.58
N GLN A 247 3.23 15.08 7.40
CA GLN A 247 3.39 14.04 8.43
C GLN A 247 4.47 13.00 8.11
N TYR A 248 4.73 12.75 6.82
CA TYR A 248 5.53 11.62 6.35
C TYR A 248 6.69 12.02 5.44
N ASP A 249 7.00 13.32 5.29
CA ASP A 249 8.16 13.73 4.49
C ASP A 249 9.45 13.18 5.11
N LEU A 250 10.21 12.43 4.30
CA LEU A 250 11.45 11.79 4.73
C LEU A 250 12.46 12.82 5.28
N LYS A 251 12.71 13.88 4.52
CA LYS A 251 13.82 14.82 4.79
C LYS A 251 13.44 15.84 5.86
N ARG A 252 12.18 16.32 5.84
CA ARG A 252 11.72 17.44 6.69
C ARG A 252 11.12 16.97 8.02
N THR A 253 10.55 15.74 8.04
CA THR A 253 9.77 15.26 9.19
C THR A 253 10.35 13.98 9.77
N CYS A 254 10.48 12.91 8.98
CA CYS A 254 10.77 11.58 9.53
C CYS A 254 12.24 11.40 9.90
N LEU A 255 13.17 11.73 9.01
CA LEU A 255 14.61 11.57 9.28
C LEU A 255 15.09 12.42 10.46
N PRO A 256 14.73 13.70 10.63
CA PRO A 256 15.08 14.45 11.81
C PRO A 256 14.61 13.80 13.13
N LYS A 257 13.38 13.29 13.17
CA LYS A 257 12.85 12.58 14.34
C LYS A 257 13.59 11.27 14.62
N HIS A 258 13.99 10.54 13.57
CA HIS A 258 14.80 9.33 13.73
C HIS A 258 16.19 9.64 14.28
N LEU A 259 16.84 10.67 13.78
CA LEU A 259 18.16 11.11 14.28
C LEU A 259 18.07 11.55 15.74
N GLU A 260 17.06 12.33 16.10
CA GLU A 260 16.82 12.74 17.47
C GLU A 260 16.59 11.53 18.39
N TRP A 261 15.80 10.55 17.95
CA TRP A 261 15.55 9.32 18.69
C TRP A 261 16.84 8.51 18.93
N VAL A 262 17.68 8.37 17.89
CA VAL A 262 18.99 7.70 18.01
C VAL A 262 19.91 8.46 18.97
N ASP A 263 19.97 9.79 18.87
CA ASP A 263 20.76 10.64 19.75
C ASP A 263 20.32 10.55 21.22
N GLN A 264 19.03 10.47 21.48
CA GLN A 264 18.48 10.28 22.82
C GLN A 264 18.88 8.92 23.40
N LEU A 265 18.82 7.85 22.60
CA LEU A 265 19.25 6.52 23.01
C LEU A 265 20.75 6.45 23.27
N ALA A 266 21.57 7.06 22.43
CA ALA A 266 23.02 7.08 22.58
C ALA A 266 23.49 7.79 23.85
N LYS A 267 22.69 8.70 24.40
CA LYS A 267 22.96 9.42 25.67
C LYS A 267 22.48 8.68 26.91
N GLN A 268 21.68 7.62 26.76
CA GLN A 268 21.25 6.82 27.92
C GLN A 268 22.41 5.97 28.42
N PRO A 269 22.54 5.79 29.73
CA PRO A 269 23.53 4.87 30.27
C PRO A 269 23.23 3.46 29.77
N VAL A 270 24.26 2.76 29.32
CA VAL A 270 24.15 1.34 28.94
C VAL A 270 23.67 0.56 30.16
N LEU A 271 22.54 -0.13 30.03
CA LEU A 271 22.02 -0.99 31.09
C LEU A 271 23.06 -2.10 31.38
N GLY A 272 23.52 -2.21 32.60
CA GLY A 272 24.42 -3.30 32.98
C GLY A 272 23.72 -4.66 32.92
N PRO A 273 24.50 -5.77 32.80
CA PRO A 273 23.94 -7.14 32.70
C PRO A 273 22.95 -7.49 33.82
N ASP A 274 23.10 -6.91 35.00
CA ASP A 274 22.24 -7.19 36.15
C ASP A 274 20.86 -6.51 36.10
N GLN A 275 20.62 -5.59 35.16
CA GLN A 275 19.35 -4.87 34.98
C GLN A 275 18.40 -5.56 33.98
N PHE A 276 18.87 -6.61 33.31
CA PHE A 276 18.06 -7.39 32.36
C PHE A 276 17.31 -8.57 33.02
N ILE A 277 17.53 -8.84 34.33
CA ILE A 277 17.04 -10.05 35.03
C ILE A 277 15.92 -9.75 36.03
N SER A 278 15.44 -8.52 36.12
CA SER A 278 14.34 -8.16 37.03
C SER A 278 12.97 -8.11 36.38
#